data_c1aa939f07b1feb3266f43872f45b094
#
_entry.id   c1aa939f07b1feb3266f43872f45b094
#
_cell.length_a   1.000
_cell.length_b   1.000
_cell.length_c   1.000
_cell.angle_alpha   90.00
_cell.angle_beta   90.00
_cell.angle_gamma   90.00
#
_symmetry.space_group_name_H-M   'P 1'
#
loop_
_entity.id
_entity.type
_entity.pdbx_description
1 polymer ?
#
loop_
_entity_poly.entity_id
_entity_poly.type
_entity_poly.pdbx_seq_one_letter_code
_entity_poly.pdbx_strand_id
1 'polypeptide(L)'
;MVKVAINGFGRIGRLAFRQMFEAEGYEVVAINDLTSPKMLAHLLKYDTAQGGFAGKFGEGRHTVEATENSIIVDGKEIKISAEMDAANCPWAANNVDVVLECTGFYTSKEKASAHLKAGAKKVVISAPAGNDLPTVVFNTNHKVLTAADTVISAASCTTNCLAPMAAALNGYAPIQSGIMSTIHAYTGDQMIVDGPQRKGDLRRSRAGACNIVPNSTGAAKAIGLVIPELNGKLIGSAQRIPTPTGSTTILIAVVKGKDVTVDGINAAMKAAANESFGYTEDEIVSSDIIGMRFGSLFDATQTMVSKIDDDTYQVQVVSWYDNENSYTSQMVRTIKYFAELK
;
A
#
# COMPACT_ATOMS: atom_id res chain seq x y z
N MET A 1 -1.78 7.90 22.55
CA MET A 1 -2.09 8.00 21.11
C MET A 1 -0.83 8.37 20.35
N VAL A 2 -0.62 7.75 19.19
CA VAL A 2 0.51 8.06 18.29
C VAL A 2 0.18 9.35 17.54
N LYS A 3 1.02 10.37 17.66
CA LYS A 3 0.88 11.64 16.93
C LYS A 3 1.48 11.52 15.55
N VAL A 4 0.63 11.58 14.53
CA VAL A 4 1.02 11.39 13.13
C VAL A 4 0.91 12.71 12.37
N ALA A 5 1.94 13.04 11.60
CA ALA A 5 1.84 14.05 10.55
C ALA A 5 1.82 13.39 9.18
N ILE A 6 1.15 14.00 8.22
CA ILE A 6 1.06 13.50 6.83
C ILE A 6 1.72 14.53 5.92
N ASN A 7 2.78 14.10 5.21
CA ASN A 7 3.41 14.90 4.17
C ASN A 7 2.90 14.44 2.79
N GLY A 8 2.10 15.26 2.13
CA GLY A 8 1.38 14.91 0.90
C GLY A 8 -0.02 14.35 1.17
N PHE A 9 -1.03 15.19 0.95
CA PHE A 9 -2.45 14.85 1.17
C PHE A 9 -3.14 14.45 -0.14
N GLY A 10 -2.42 13.66 -0.96
CA GLY A 10 -2.91 12.99 -2.17
C GLY A 10 -3.85 11.83 -1.85
N ARG A 11 -4.01 10.90 -2.80
CA ARG A 11 -4.87 9.70 -2.63
C ARG A 11 -4.53 8.93 -1.35
N ILE A 12 -3.28 8.53 -1.19
CA ILE A 12 -2.83 7.70 -0.06
C ILE A 12 -2.88 8.47 1.26
N GLY A 13 -2.41 9.73 1.27
CA GLY A 13 -2.46 10.56 2.48
C GLY A 13 -3.89 10.76 3.00
N ARG A 14 -4.87 11.01 2.11
CA ARG A 14 -6.28 11.16 2.51
C ARG A 14 -6.89 9.86 3.02
N LEU A 15 -6.60 8.72 2.39
CA LEU A 15 -7.11 7.43 2.87
C LEU A 15 -6.47 7.02 4.20
N ALA A 16 -5.18 7.31 4.40
CA ALA A 16 -4.52 7.10 5.68
C ALA A 16 -5.14 7.98 6.78
N PHE A 17 -5.40 9.25 6.46
CA PHE A 17 -6.11 10.16 7.35
C PHE A 17 -7.47 9.59 7.77
N ARG A 18 -8.31 9.17 6.81
CA ARG A 18 -9.63 8.61 7.07
C ARG A 18 -9.56 7.42 8.02
N GLN A 19 -8.65 6.48 7.77
CA GLN A 19 -8.50 5.28 8.60
C GLN A 19 -7.98 5.60 10.00
N MET A 20 -7.01 6.52 10.14
CA MET A 20 -6.47 6.92 11.44
C MET A 20 -7.47 7.78 12.23
N PHE A 21 -8.30 8.58 11.55
CA PHE A 21 -9.32 9.39 12.19
C PHE A 21 -10.44 8.55 12.81
N GLU A 22 -10.82 7.45 12.16
CA GLU A 22 -11.84 6.50 12.65
C GLU A 22 -11.29 5.46 13.63
N ALA A 23 -9.96 5.29 13.73
CA ALA A 23 -9.35 4.25 14.55
C ALA A 23 -8.84 4.78 15.88
N GLU A 24 -8.88 3.94 16.92
CA GLU A 24 -8.29 4.25 18.21
C GLU A 24 -6.75 4.16 18.19
N GLY A 25 -6.11 5.01 18.97
CA GLY A 25 -4.66 4.99 19.18
C GLY A 25 -3.88 5.93 18.27
N TYR A 26 -4.54 6.66 17.36
CA TYR A 26 -3.92 7.65 16.49
C TYR A 26 -4.44 9.06 16.74
N GLU A 27 -3.59 10.03 16.45
CA GLU A 27 -3.95 11.44 16.35
C GLU A 27 -3.21 12.06 15.17
N VAL A 28 -3.95 12.44 14.11
CA VAL A 28 -3.36 13.23 13.02
C VAL A 28 -3.30 14.69 13.51
N VAL A 29 -2.08 15.18 13.73
CA VAL A 29 -1.82 16.50 14.35
C VAL A 29 -1.45 17.58 13.35
N ALA A 30 -0.95 17.20 12.16
CA ALA A 30 -0.57 18.15 11.12
C ALA A 30 -0.57 17.50 9.73
N ILE A 31 -0.79 18.33 8.72
CA ILE A 31 -0.67 17.96 7.30
C ILE A 31 0.25 18.97 6.63
N ASN A 32 1.12 18.54 5.72
CA ASN A 32 1.83 19.39 4.80
C ASN A 32 1.45 19.05 3.37
N ASP A 33 0.97 20.03 2.61
CA ASP A 33 0.67 19.90 1.19
C ASP A 33 0.72 21.28 0.52
N LEU A 34 1.19 21.34 -0.72
CA LEU A 34 1.29 22.60 -1.47
C LEU A 34 -0.05 23.07 -2.05
N THR A 35 -1.09 22.27 -1.93
CA THR A 35 -2.45 22.54 -2.40
C THR A 35 -3.23 23.29 -1.33
N SER A 36 -4.15 24.16 -1.73
CA SER A 36 -4.95 24.95 -0.79
C SER A 36 -5.82 24.07 0.13
N PRO A 37 -6.02 24.45 1.41
CA PRO A 37 -6.89 23.74 2.34
C PRO A 37 -8.30 23.48 1.81
N LYS A 38 -8.88 24.45 1.10
CA LYS A 38 -10.19 24.33 0.45
C LYS A 38 -10.24 23.16 -0.54
N MET A 39 -9.21 23.01 -1.38
CA MET A 39 -9.14 21.90 -2.35
C MET A 39 -8.92 20.57 -1.63
N LEU A 40 -8.06 20.52 -0.61
CA LEU A 40 -7.79 19.31 0.15
C LEU A 40 -9.04 18.83 0.92
N ALA A 41 -9.77 19.74 1.55
CA ALA A 41 -11.04 19.43 2.20
C ALA A 41 -12.09 18.93 1.20
N HIS A 42 -12.20 19.55 0.04
CA HIS A 42 -13.11 19.11 -1.02
C HIS A 42 -12.81 17.68 -1.46
N LEU A 43 -11.54 17.36 -1.70
CA LEU A 43 -11.10 16.02 -2.12
C LEU A 43 -11.14 14.98 -0.98
N LEU A 44 -11.12 15.40 0.28
CA LEU A 44 -11.40 14.52 1.41
C LEU A 44 -12.90 14.23 1.53
N LYS A 45 -13.72 15.27 1.34
CA LYS A 45 -15.17 15.18 1.41
C LYS A 45 -15.75 14.26 0.34
N TYR A 46 -15.27 14.40 -0.90
CA TYR A 46 -15.77 13.68 -2.08
C TYR A 46 -14.66 12.80 -2.68
N ASP A 47 -14.94 11.53 -2.89
CA ASP A 47 -14.01 10.57 -3.49
C ASP A 47 -14.77 9.61 -4.40
N THR A 48 -14.44 9.65 -5.69
CA THR A 48 -15.14 8.83 -6.70
C THR A 48 -14.81 7.35 -6.56
N ALA A 49 -13.57 7.00 -6.24
CA ALA A 49 -13.11 5.62 -6.19
C ALA A 49 -13.45 4.92 -4.87
N GLN A 50 -13.38 5.66 -3.73
CA GLN A 50 -13.50 5.09 -2.39
C GLN A 50 -14.77 5.54 -1.64
N GLY A 51 -15.64 6.32 -2.31
CA GLY A 51 -16.75 7.00 -1.65
C GLY A 51 -16.30 8.17 -0.76
N GLY A 52 -17.13 9.19 -0.65
CA GLY A 52 -16.82 10.39 0.13
C GLY A 52 -16.71 10.13 1.64
N PHE A 53 -15.79 10.81 2.32
CA PHE A 53 -15.63 10.73 3.77
C PHE A 53 -16.82 11.34 4.52
N ALA A 54 -17.45 12.34 3.93
CA ALA A 54 -18.67 12.93 4.45
C ALA A 54 -19.96 12.13 4.15
N GLY A 55 -19.87 10.97 3.46
CA GLY A 55 -21.01 10.20 2.99
C GLY A 55 -21.61 10.76 1.70
N LYS A 56 -22.72 10.11 1.23
CA LYS A 56 -23.50 10.57 0.07
C LYS A 56 -24.56 11.56 0.54
N PHE A 57 -24.66 12.71 -0.13
CA PHE A 57 -25.80 13.65 -0.06
C PHE A 57 -26.50 13.79 1.32
N GLY A 58 -25.72 14.05 2.39
CA GLY A 58 -26.31 14.31 3.71
C GLY A 58 -26.55 13.09 4.59
N GLU A 59 -26.12 11.89 4.18
CA GLU A 59 -26.05 10.71 5.07
C GLU A 59 -24.94 10.83 6.12
N GLY A 60 -24.33 12.01 6.21
CA GLY A 60 -23.38 12.56 7.16
C GLY A 60 -22.60 11.54 7.99
N ARG A 61 -21.52 10.95 7.41
CA ARG A 61 -20.56 10.18 8.22
C ARG A 61 -19.65 11.14 8.99
N HIS A 62 -19.12 12.15 8.30
CA HIS A 62 -18.23 13.15 8.86
C HIS A 62 -18.52 14.54 8.26
N THR A 63 -18.42 15.58 9.06
CA THR A 63 -18.37 16.95 8.56
C THR A 63 -16.95 17.27 8.11
N VAL A 64 -16.80 17.92 6.95
CA VAL A 64 -15.50 18.34 6.43
C VAL A 64 -15.59 19.77 5.95
N GLU A 65 -14.86 20.65 6.60
CA GLU A 65 -14.80 22.07 6.31
C GLU A 65 -13.35 22.54 6.12
N ALA A 66 -13.14 23.73 5.60
CA ALA A 66 -11.82 24.33 5.47
C ALA A 66 -11.81 25.76 5.98
N THR A 67 -10.73 26.18 6.59
CA THR A 67 -10.35 27.57 6.82
C THR A 67 -9.27 27.97 5.82
N GLU A 68 -8.68 29.14 6.01
CA GLU A 68 -7.56 29.61 5.17
C GLU A 68 -6.32 28.72 5.29
N ASN A 69 -6.08 28.09 6.46
CA ASN A 69 -4.86 27.34 6.77
C ASN A 69 -5.10 26.01 7.49
N SER A 70 -6.33 25.50 7.48
CA SER A 70 -6.67 24.22 8.13
C SER A 70 -7.81 23.51 7.41
N ILE A 71 -7.96 22.21 7.72
CA ILE A 71 -9.20 21.48 7.52
C ILE A 71 -9.82 21.18 8.90
N ILE A 72 -11.15 21.15 8.95
CA ILE A 72 -11.91 20.84 10.15
C ILE A 72 -12.74 19.61 9.86
N VAL A 73 -12.56 18.55 10.65
CA VAL A 73 -13.33 17.32 10.56
C VAL A 73 -14.01 17.05 11.89
N ASP A 74 -15.34 16.99 11.89
CA ASP A 74 -16.16 16.82 13.11
C ASP A 74 -15.79 17.80 14.23
N GLY A 75 -15.51 19.05 13.85
CA GLY A 75 -15.10 20.10 14.78
C GLY A 75 -13.63 20.04 15.21
N LYS A 76 -12.88 19.01 14.84
CA LYS A 76 -11.42 18.92 15.09
C LYS A 76 -10.65 19.63 14.00
N GLU A 77 -9.91 20.67 14.36
CA GLU A 77 -9.05 21.41 13.44
C GLU A 77 -7.70 20.72 13.25
N ILE A 78 -7.29 20.53 11.99
CA ILE A 78 -5.98 20.01 11.60
C ILE A 78 -5.31 21.08 10.72
N LYS A 79 -4.20 21.63 11.20
CA LYS A 79 -3.45 22.66 10.49
C LYS A 79 -2.73 22.10 9.27
N ILE A 80 -2.70 22.91 8.21
CA ILE A 80 -2.00 22.62 6.96
C ILE A 80 -0.85 23.58 6.81
N SER A 81 0.35 23.06 6.63
CA SER A 81 1.52 23.81 6.16
C SER A 81 1.75 23.57 4.67
N ALA A 82 2.44 24.49 4.00
CA ALA A 82 2.74 24.41 2.57
C ALA A 82 4.25 24.52 2.32
N GLU A 83 5.02 23.69 3.03
CA GLU A 83 6.47 23.68 2.95
C GLU A 83 6.96 22.77 1.82
N MET A 84 7.75 23.32 0.89
CA MET A 84 8.38 22.55 -0.18
C MET A 84 9.53 21.68 0.33
N ASP A 85 10.30 22.22 1.29
CA ASP A 85 11.37 21.48 1.95
C ASP A 85 10.85 20.87 3.25
N ALA A 86 10.88 19.56 3.32
CA ALA A 86 10.40 18.80 4.47
C ALA A 86 11.16 19.13 5.77
N ALA A 87 12.39 19.67 5.68
CA ALA A 87 13.16 20.10 6.84
C ALA A 87 12.54 21.32 7.55
N ASN A 88 11.69 22.09 6.85
CA ASN A 88 11.01 23.28 7.39
C ASN A 88 9.61 23.00 7.91
N CYS A 89 9.13 21.76 7.79
CA CYS A 89 7.81 21.39 8.28
C CYS A 89 7.72 21.53 9.83
N PRO A 90 6.55 21.89 10.38
CA PRO A 90 6.39 22.20 11.80
C PRO A 90 6.23 20.95 12.69
N TRP A 91 7.03 19.90 12.44
CA TRP A 91 6.87 18.62 13.15
C TRP A 91 7.24 18.70 14.63
N ALA A 92 8.31 19.43 14.98
CA ALA A 92 8.71 19.66 16.37
C ALA A 92 7.60 20.38 17.17
N ALA A 93 7.01 21.44 16.61
CA ALA A 93 5.95 22.23 17.25
C ALA A 93 4.68 21.40 17.52
N ASN A 94 4.44 20.37 16.72
CA ASN A 94 3.28 19.47 16.86
C ASN A 94 3.61 18.17 17.62
N ASN A 95 4.84 18.03 18.15
CA ASN A 95 5.30 16.83 18.86
C ASN A 95 5.04 15.53 18.07
N VAL A 96 5.39 15.52 16.77
CA VAL A 96 5.12 14.42 15.86
C VAL A 96 5.94 13.17 16.22
N ASP A 97 5.27 12.06 16.46
CA ASP A 97 5.91 10.76 16.67
C ASP A 97 6.32 10.13 15.33
N VAL A 98 5.41 10.13 14.35
CA VAL A 98 5.66 9.54 13.04
C VAL A 98 5.20 10.47 11.94
N VAL A 99 6.06 10.72 10.95
CA VAL A 99 5.64 11.30 9.67
C VAL A 99 5.31 10.19 8.69
N LEU A 100 4.13 10.26 8.09
CA LEU A 100 3.77 9.50 6.91
C LEU A 100 4.11 10.29 5.66
N GLU A 101 5.14 9.85 4.92
CA GLU A 101 5.61 10.47 3.68
C GLU A 101 4.84 9.92 2.47
N CYS A 102 3.98 10.73 1.88
CA CYS A 102 3.09 10.38 0.77
C CYS A 102 3.28 11.23 -0.49
N THR A 103 4.31 12.09 -0.57
CA THR A 103 4.53 12.97 -1.73
C THR A 103 5.13 12.25 -2.93
N GLY A 104 5.86 11.14 -2.68
CA GLY A 104 6.66 10.45 -3.69
C GLY A 104 7.97 11.15 -4.05
N PHE A 105 8.36 12.22 -3.35
CA PHE A 105 9.64 12.93 -3.55
C PHE A 105 10.74 12.47 -2.59
N TYR A 106 10.39 12.11 -1.36
CA TYR A 106 11.32 11.71 -0.29
C TYR A 106 11.39 10.17 -0.19
N THR A 107 11.70 9.51 -1.30
CA THR A 107 11.69 8.05 -1.44
C THR A 107 13.06 7.41 -1.26
N SER A 108 13.89 7.94 -0.34
CA SER A 108 15.15 7.34 0.11
C SER A 108 15.38 7.69 1.58
N LYS A 109 16.19 6.92 2.28
CA LYS A 109 16.57 7.21 3.68
C LYS A 109 17.14 8.61 3.83
N GLU A 110 18.07 8.97 2.95
CA GLU A 110 18.72 10.28 2.95
C GLU A 110 17.69 11.42 2.86
N LYS A 111 16.83 11.38 1.82
CA LYS A 111 15.82 12.42 1.60
C LYS A 111 14.79 12.47 2.73
N ALA A 112 14.25 11.31 3.13
CA ALA A 112 13.24 11.24 4.17
C ALA A 112 13.75 11.68 5.55
N SER A 113 15.07 11.62 5.78
CA SER A 113 15.69 12.15 7.00
C SER A 113 15.51 13.66 7.18
N ALA A 114 15.06 14.40 6.16
CA ALA A 114 14.65 15.79 6.30
C ALA A 114 13.53 15.96 7.33
N HIS A 115 12.61 14.99 7.41
CA HIS A 115 11.54 15.00 8.42
C HIS A 115 12.07 14.84 9.86
N LEU A 116 13.16 14.09 10.05
CA LEU A 116 13.81 13.95 11.35
C LEU A 116 14.46 15.28 11.76
N LYS A 117 15.06 15.99 10.80
CA LYS A 117 15.62 17.36 11.03
C LYS A 117 14.53 18.35 11.42
N ALA A 118 13.32 18.19 10.89
CA ALA A 118 12.14 19.00 11.24
C ALA A 118 11.55 18.62 12.62
N GLY A 119 12.06 17.59 13.29
CA GLY A 119 11.71 17.22 14.66
C GLY A 119 10.72 16.04 14.78
N ALA A 120 10.45 15.32 13.70
CA ALA A 120 9.76 14.04 13.79
C ALA A 120 10.66 12.96 14.42
N LYS A 121 10.10 12.03 15.19
CA LYS A 121 10.88 10.94 15.80
C LYS A 121 11.13 9.81 14.79
N LYS A 122 10.15 9.50 13.95
CA LYS A 122 10.18 8.40 12.99
C LYS A 122 9.51 8.79 11.68
N VAL A 123 9.86 8.10 10.57
CA VAL A 123 9.29 8.33 9.23
C VAL A 123 8.91 7.01 8.59
N VAL A 124 7.69 6.94 8.06
CA VAL A 124 7.20 5.84 7.20
C VAL A 124 7.03 6.36 5.78
N ILE A 125 7.79 5.81 4.83
CA ILE A 125 7.71 6.16 3.42
C ILE A 125 6.66 5.29 2.75
N SER A 126 5.67 5.89 2.11
CA SER A 126 4.59 5.20 1.39
C SER A 126 4.97 4.74 -0.02
N ALA A 127 6.20 4.30 -0.21
CA ALA A 127 6.74 3.84 -1.48
C ALA A 127 7.97 2.95 -1.26
N PRO A 128 8.39 2.13 -2.25
CA PRO A 128 9.72 1.52 -2.26
C PRO A 128 10.82 2.60 -2.15
N ALA A 129 11.80 2.42 -1.27
CA ALA A 129 12.72 3.49 -0.89
C ALA A 129 14.21 3.06 -0.83
N GLY A 130 14.60 2.10 -1.65
CA GLY A 130 15.98 1.59 -1.70
C GLY A 130 16.22 0.41 -0.77
N ASN A 131 17.49 0.04 -0.57
CA ASN A 131 17.90 -1.14 0.19
C ASN A 131 18.67 -0.78 1.47
N ASP A 132 18.83 0.51 1.76
CA ASP A 132 19.58 1.06 2.91
C ASP A 132 18.70 1.34 4.14
N LEU A 133 17.43 0.91 4.08
CA LEU A 133 16.45 1.02 5.14
C LEU A 133 15.51 -0.21 5.12
N PRO A 134 14.90 -0.56 6.27
CA PRO A 134 13.94 -1.66 6.33
C PRO A 134 12.75 -1.44 5.40
N THR A 135 12.44 -2.46 4.58
CA THR A 135 11.22 -2.53 3.79
C THR A 135 10.25 -3.51 4.45
N VAL A 136 9.06 -3.04 4.80
CA VAL A 136 8.13 -3.75 5.68
C VAL A 136 6.79 -3.99 5.01
N VAL A 137 6.30 -5.22 5.17
CA VAL A 137 4.92 -5.63 4.95
C VAL A 137 4.37 -6.12 6.28
N PHE A 138 3.34 -5.45 6.80
CA PHE A 138 2.75 -5.78 8.10
C PHE A 138 2.22 -7.22 8.12
N ASN A 139 2.40 -7.93 9.24
CA ASN A 139 2.10 -9.35 9.42
C ASN A 139 2.87 -10.33 8.50
N THR A 140 3.85 -9.83 7.74
CA THR A 140 4.80 -10.69 7.02
C THR A 140 6.19 -10.59 7.63
N ASN A 141 6.79 -9.40 7.63
CA ASN A 141 8.14 -9.21 8.18
C ASN A 141 8.26 -8.02 9.15
N HIS A 142 7.18 -7.41 9.61
CA HIS A 142 7.23 -6.20 10.46
C HIS A 142 8.08 -6.38 11.74
N LYS A 143 8.27 -7.62 12.20
CA LYS A 143 9.08 -7.95 13.39
C LYS A 143 10.59 -7.77 13.19
N VAL A 144 11.05 -7.49 11.96
CA VAL A 144 12.46 -7.12 11.72
C VAL A 144 12.81 -5.73 12.24
N LEU A 145 11.78 -4.89 12.48
CA LEU A 145 11.95 -3.54 12.98
C LEU A 145 12.41 -3.53 14.45
N THR A 146 13.27 -2.57 14.74
CA THR A 146 13.82 -2.32 16.08
C THR A 146 13.56 -0.88 16.51
N ALA A 147 13.78 -0.60 17.78
CA ALA A 147 13.69 0.76 18.31
C ALA A 147 14.73 1.73 17.70
N ALA A 148 15.84 1.22 17.18
CA ALA A 148 16.89 2.02 16.54
C ALA A 148 16.52 2.49 15.13
N ASP A 149 15.51 1.88 14.51
CA ASP A 149 15.03 2.30 13.19
C ASP A 149 14.29 3.62 13.30
N THR A 150 14.61 4.56 12.43
CA THR A 150 13.98 5.89 12.38
C THR A 150 13.28 6.18 11.06
N VAL A 151 13.70 5.53 9.97
CA VAL A 151 13.11 5.68 8.63
C VAL A 151 12.90 4.29 8.04
N ILE A 152 11.68 4.00 7.62
CA ILE A 152 11.31 2.72 7.00
C ILE A 152 10.49 2.93 5.73
N SER A 153 10.46 1.91 4.87
CA SER A 153 9.57 1.82 3.73
C SER A 153 8.41 0.85 4.02
N ALA A 154 7.18 1.28 3.76
CA ALA A 154 6.00 0.41 3.77
C ALA A 154 5.81 -0.37 2.45
N ALA A 155 6.88 -0.50 1.66
CA ALA A 155 6.89 -1.18 0.36
C ALA A 155 5.90 -0.56 -0.66
N SER A 156 5.38 -1.36 -1.58
CA SER A 156 4.32 -0.98 -2.53
C SER A 156 3.02 -1.74 -2.27
N CYS A 157 1.92 -1.26 -2.83
CA CYS A 157 0.63 -1.96 -2.77
C CYS A 157 0.73 -3.40 -3.31
N THR A 158 1.40 -3.59 -4.44
CA THR A 158 1.60 -4.92 -5.04
C THR A 158 2.49 -5.82 -4.17
N THR A 159 3.54 -5.26 -3.54
CA THR A 159 4.38 -6.04 -2.60
C THR A 159 3.58 -6.47 -1.37
N ASN A 160 2.70 -5.60 -0.85
CA ASN A 160 1.83 -5.92 0.28
C ASN A 160 0.79 -7.00 -0.06
N CYS A 161 0.38 -7.11 -1.32
CA CYS A 161 -0.49 -8.19 -1.79
C CYS A 161 0.31 -9.50 -2.00
N LEU A 162 1.47 -9.43 -2.67
CA LEU A 162 2.26 -10.60 -3.03
C LEU A 162 2.89 -11.29 -1.81
N ALA A 163 3.42 -10.52 -0.86
CA ALA A 163 4.27 -11.06 0.20
C ALA A 163 3.58 -12.09 1.11
N PRO A 164 2.39 -11.86 1.70
CA PRO A 164 1.75 -12.85 2.55
C PRO A 164 1.37 -14.11 1.77
N MET A 165 0.87 -13.98 0.54
CA MET A 165 0.53 -15.10 -0.34
C MET A 165 1.79 -15.93 -0.68
N ALA A 166 2.88 -15.28 -1.07
CA ALA A 166 4.14 -15.95 -1.38
C ALA A 166 4.77 -16.60 -0.14
N ALA A 167 4.66 -15.98 1.05
CA ALA A 167 5.14 -16.56 2.31
C ALA A 167 4.36 -17.85 2.66
N ALA A 168 3.04 -17.81 2.56
CA ALA A 168 2.19 -18.97 2.83
C ALA A 168 2.47 -20.14 1.85
N LEU A 169 2.58 -19.83 0.55
CA LEU A 169 2.92 -20.82 -0.47
C LEU A 169 4.32 -21.42 -0.23
N ASN A 170 5.32 -20.56 0.03
CA ASN A 170 6.70 -20.99 0.25
C ASN A 170 6.83 -21.85 1.52
N GLY A 171 6.01 -21.57 2.53
CA GLY A 171 5.94 -22.38 3.77
C GLY A 171 5.30 -23.75 3.56
N TYR A 172 4.34 -23.87 2.64
CA TYR A 172 3.70 -25.14 2.28
C TYR A 172 4.53 -25.98 1.30
N ALA A 173 5.00 -25.33 0.23
CA ALA A 173 5.80 -25.95 -0.83
C ALA A 173 6.87 -24.94 -1.29
N PRO A 174 8.18 -25.15 -0.99
CA PRO A 174 9.24 -24.20 -1.27
C PRO A 174 9.31 -23.76 -2.73
N ILE A 175 9.18 -22.45 -2.96
CA ILE A 175 9.25 -21.84 -4.28
C ILE A 175 10.68 -21.93 -4.81
N GLN A 176 10.84 -22.48 -6.01
CA GLN A 176 12.09 -22.56 -6.74
C GLN A 176 12.29 -21.37 -7.67
N SER A 177 11.25 -21.03 -8.43
CA SER A 177 11.19 -19.89 -9.32
C SER A 177 9.74 -19.50 -9.56
N GLY A 178 9.51 -18.28 -10.08
CA GLY A 178 8.14 -17.87 -10.40
C GLY A 178 8.06 -16.58 -11.18
N ILE A 179 6.91 -16.40 -11.80
CA ILE A 179 6.53 -15.18 -12.51
C ILE A 179 5.28 -14.62 -11.81
N MET A 180 5.37 -13.39 -11.31
CA MET A 180 4.20 -12.68 -10.85
C MET A 180 3.70 -11.69 -11.92
N SER A 181 2.41 -11.62 -12.10
CA SER A 181 1.77 -10.59 -12.91
C SER A 181 0.71 -9.88 -12.08
N THR A 182 0.69 -8.56 -12.11
CA THR A 182 -0.41 -7.83 -11.51
C THR A 182 -1.26 -7.18 -12.59
N ILE A 183 -2.57 -7.45 -12.51
CA ILE A 183 -3.59 -6.72 -13.27
C ILE A 183 -4.00 -5.56 -12.38
N HIS A 184 -3.54 -4.37 -12.71
CA HIS A 184 -3.53 -3.23 -11.80
C HIS A 184 -4.45 -2.11 -12.30
N ALA A 185 -5.24 -1.54 -11.41
CA ALA A 185 -5.98 -0.33 -11.70
C ALA A 185 -5.05 0.80 -12.16
N TYR A 186 -5.54 1.73 -12.98
CA TYR A 186 -4.78 2.92 -13.32
C TYR A 186 -4.55 3.80 -12.06
N THR A 187 -3.52 4.61 -12.09
CA THR A 187 -3.16 5.49 -10.96
C THR A 187 -2.87 6.90 -11.46
N GLY A 188 -2.86 7.88 -10.56
CA GLY A 188 -2.71 9.30 -10.89
C GLY A 188 -1.37 9.71 -11.53
N ASP A 189 -0.44 8.78 -11.72
CA ASP A 189 0.79 8.97 -12.48
C ASP A 189 0.63 8.68 -14.00
N GLN A 190 -0.54 8.16 -14.41
CA GLN A 190 -0.91 7.98 -15.82
C GLN A 190 -1.68 9.21 -16.32
N MET A 191 -1.64 9.41 -17.63
CA MET A 191 -2.38 10.51 -18.25
C MET A 191 -3.86 10.14 -18.44
N ILE A 192 -4.74 11.13 -18.35
CA ILE A 192 -6.20 10.99 -18.60
C ILE A 192 -6.41 10.78 -20.10
N VAL A 193 -5.86 11.67 -20.92
CA VAL A 193 -5.73 11.53 -22.38
C VAL A 193 -4.25 11.51 -22.75
N ASP A 194 -3.91 11.12 -23.99
CA ASP A 194 -2.52 11.08 -24.44
C ASP A 194 -1.79 12.40 -24.19
N GLY A 195 -0.68 12.36 -23.46
CA GLY A 195 0.10 13.53 -23.10
C GLY A 195 1.42 13.19 -22.41
N PRO A 196 2.35 14.14 -22.26
CA PRO A 196 3.67 13.87 -21.70
C PRO A 196 3.58 13.55 -20.21
N GLN A 197 3.99 12.34 -19.84
CA GLN A 197 4.10 11.90 -18.45
C GLN A 197 5.37 12.47 -17.80
N ARG A 198 5.29 12.93 -16.55
CA ARG A 198 6.35 13.67 -15.85
C ARG A 198 7.74 13.00 -15.82
N LYS A 199 7.79 11.66 -15.83
CA LYS A 199 9.04 10.88 -15.81
C LYS A 199 9.45 10.37 -17.18
N GLY A 200 8.72 10.75 -18.25
CA GLY A 200 9.02 10.35 -19.62
C GLY A 200 8.64 8.90 -19.98
N ASP A 201 7.81 8.23 -19.18
CA ASP A 201 7.33 6.90 -19.49
C ASP A 201 6.32 6.97 -20.65
N LEU A 202 6.72 6.44 -21.82
CA LEU A 202 5.92 6.50 -23.06
C LEU A 202 4.59 5.76 -22.94
N ARG A 203 4.54 4.65 -22.22
CA ARG A 203 3.30 3.87 -22.05
C ARG A 203 2.34 4.55 -21.07
N ARG A 204 2.85 5.10 -19.96
CA ARG A 204 2.03 5.87 -19.00
C ARG A 204 1.61 7.23 -19.54
N SER A 205 2.18 7.67 -20.66
CA SER A 205 1.75 8.86 -21.40
C SER A 205 0.44 8.65 -22.18
N ARG A 206 -0.03 7.42 -22.29
CA ARG A 206 -1.27 7.10 -22.98
C ARG A 206 -2.47 7.14 -22.01
N ALA A 207 -3.67 7.40 -22.57
CA ALA A 207 -4.93 7.50 -21.84
C ALA A 207 -5.19 6.26 -20.95
N GLY A 208 -5.14 6.43 -19.64
CA GLY A 208 -5.22 5.34 -18.66
C GLY A 208 -6.57 4.62 -18.65
N ALA A 209 -7.65 5.36 -18.84
CA ALA A 209 -9.01 4.81 -18.81
C ALA A 209 -9.44 4.14 -20.13
N CYS A 210 -8.58 4.13 -21.16
CA CYS A 210 -8.91 3.59 -22.49
C CYS A 210 -7.97 2.46 -22.95
N ASN A 211 -6.92 2.15 -22.18
CA ASN A 211 -5.87 1.25 -22.63
C ASN A 211 -5.49 0.21 -21.57
N ILE A 212 -5.09 -0.99 -22.04
CA ILE A 212 -4.24 -1.88 -21.27
C ILE A 212 -2.80 -1.37 -21.44
N VAL A 213 -2.16 -1.01 -20.33
CA VAL A 213 -0.82 -0.40 -20.34
C VAL A 213 0.19 -1.32 -19.69
N PRO A 214 1.04 -2.06 -20.47
CA PRO A 214 2.10 -2.88 -19.91
C PRO A 214 3.14 -2.04 -19.19
N ASN A 215 3.54 -2.48 -18.00
CA ASN A 215 4.51 -1.79 -17.15
C ASN A 215 5.45 -2.77 -16.45
N SER A 216 6.63 -2.31 -16.10
CA SER A 216 7.46 -3.01 -15.13
C SER A 216 6.89 -2.86 -13.73
N THR A 217 7.16 -3.84 -12.87
CA THR A 217 6.89 -3.74 -11.43
C THR A 217 8.15 -4.07 -10.64
N GLY A 218 8.42 -3.28 -9.62
CA GLY A 218 9.49 -3.56 -8.66
C GLY A 218 9.11 -4.59 -7.60
N ALA A 219 7.84 -5.05 -7.56
CA ALA A 219 7.34 -5.91 -6.49
C ALA A 219 8.05 -7.27 -6.43
N ALA A 220 8.36 -7.87 -7.59
CA ALA A 220 9.10 -9.14 -7.65
C ALA A 220 10.54 -9.02 -7.12
N LYS A 221 11.19 -7.88 -7.32
CA LYS A 221 12.51 -7.61 -6.72
C LYS A 221 12.41 -7.27 -5.23
N ALA A 222 11.40 -6.51 -4.87
CA ALA A 222 11.18 -6.10 -3.48
C ALA A 222 10.81 -7.27 -2.56
N ILE A 223 10.31 -8.40 -3.12
CA ILE A 223 9.97 -9.57 -2.33
C ILE A 223 11.18 -10.12 -1.56
N GLY A 224 12.38 -10.08 -2.14
CA GLY A 224 13.61 -10.51 -1.48
C GLY A 224 14.02 -9.65 -0.27
N LEU A 225 13.51 -8.40 -0.17
CA LEU A 225 13.70 -7.54 1.01
C LEU A 225 12.74 -7.90 2.14
N VAL A 226 11.61 -8.53 1.80
CA VAL A 226 10.55 -8.91 2.76
C VAL A 226 10.68 -10.38 3.16
N ILE A 227 11.00 -11.25 2.19
CA ILE A 227 11.18 -12.70 2.35
C ILE A 227 12.53 -13.07 1.71
N PRO A 228 13.63 -13.05 2.49
CA PRO A 228 14.99 -13.26 1.96
C PRO A 228 15.18 -14.56 1.18
N GLU A 229 14.45 -15.62 1.52
CA GLU A 229 14.49 -16.92 0.84
C GLU A 229 13.99 -16.86 -0.60
N LEU A 230 13.23 -15.82 -0.96
CA LEU A 230 12.71 -15.59 -2.31
C LEU A 230 13.55 -14.62 -3.13
N ASN A 231 14.69 -14.16 -2.59
CA ASN A 231 15.57 -13.25 -3.32
C ASN A 231 16.06 -13.88 -4.64
N GLY A 232 15.82 -13.19 -5.75
CA GLY A 232 16.21 -13.65 -7.09
C GLY A 232 15.35 -14.76 -7.70
N LYS A 233 14.37 -15.32 -6.95
CA LYS A 233 13.50 -16.40 -7.46
C LYS A 233 12.30 -15.91 -8.26
N LEU A 234 11.89 -14.67 -8.08
CA LEU A 234 10.71 -14.12 -8.74
C LEU A 234 11.07 -13.01 -9.73
N ILE A 235 10.43 -13.06 -10.90
CA ILE A 235 10.37 -11.95 -11.85
C ILE A 235 8.92 -11.49 -11.99
N GLY A 236 8.70 -10.29 -12.54
CA GLY A 236 7.31 -9.81 -12.61
C GLY A 236 7.07 -8.66 -13.57
N SER A 237 5.80 -8.53 -13.93
CA SER A 237 5.27 -7.48 -14.80
C SER A 237 3.94 -6.95 -14.24
N ALA A 238 3.49 -5.83 -14.78
CA ALA A 238 2.21 -5.23 -14.48
C ALA A 238 1.45 -4.93 -15.78
N GLN A 239 0.13 -5.11 -15.74
CA GLN A 239 -0.78 -4.65 -16.78
C GLN A 239 -1.73 -3.66 -16.14
N ARG A 240 -1.62 -2.36 -16.49
CA ARG A 240 -2.59 -1.36 -16.04
C ARG A 240 -3.84 -1.44 -16.90
N ILE A 241 -4.99 -1.46 -16.26
CA ILE A 241 -6.30 -1.63 -16.91
C ILE A 241 -7.25 -0.47 -16.60
N PRO A 242 -8.32 -0.27 -17.41
CA PRO A 242 -9.30 0.81 -17.23
C PRO A 242 -10.23 0.61 -16.02
N THR A 243 -9.68 0.49 -14.82
CA THR A 243 -10.43 0.47 -13.56
C THR A 243 -9.86 1.49 -12.58
N PRO A 244 -10.70 2.23 -11.82
CA PRO A 244 -10.23 3.30 -10.93
C PRO A 244 -9.51 2.79 -9.69
N THR A 245 -9.91 1.61 -9.19
CA THR A 245 -9.27 0.90 -8.07
C THR A 245 -9.69 -0.58 -8.12
N GLY A 246 -9.02 -1.42 -7.34
CA GLY A 246 -9.23 -2.87 -7.39
C GLY A 246 -8.27 -3.54 -8.37
N SER A 247 -7.33 -4.30 -7.83
CA SER A 247 -6.23 -4.95 -8.55
C SER A 247 -6.10 -6.41 -8.10
N THR A 248 -5.47 -7.23 -8.93
CA THR A 248 -5.16 -8.62 -8.56
C THR A 248 -3.70 -8.95 -8.87
N THR A 249 -3.10 -9.79 -8.05
CA THR A 249 -1.77 -10.36 -8.24
C THR A 249 -1.88 -11.85 -8.51
N ILE A 250 -1.34 -12.28 -9.63
CA ILE A 250 -1.24 -13.69 -10.05
C ILE A 250 0.22 -14.10 -9.86
N LEU A 251 0.46 -15.14 -9.07
CA LEU A 251 1.78 -15.75 -8.93
C LEU A 251 1.73 -17.15 -9.55
N ILE A 252 2.49 -17.34 -10.62
CA ILE A 252 2.77 -18.64 -11.20
C ILE A 252 4.15 -19.06 -10.73
N ALA A 253 4.24 -20.17 -10.00
CA ALA A 253 5.49 -20.62 -9.40
C ALA A 253 5.76 -22.10 -9.67
N VAL A 254 7.04 -22.44 -9.78
CA VAL A 254 7.52 -23.82 -9.67
C VAL A 254 7.87 -24.06 -8.21
N VAL A 255 7.25 -25.05 -7.62
CA VAL A 255 7.41 -25.42 -6.21
C VAL A 255 7.89 -26.87 -6.05
N LYS A 256 8.56 -27.15 -4.95
CA LYS A 256 8.97 -28.49 -4.55
C LYS A 256 8.09 -29.00 -3.42
N GLY A 257 7.67 -30.26 -3.49
CA GLY A 257 6.89 -30.90 -2.45
C GLY A 257 6.41 -32.30 -2.85
N LYS A 258 5.89 -33.05 -1.89
CA LYS A 258 5.17 -34.30 -2.16
C LYS A 258 3.68 -34.01 -2.10
N ASP A 259 2.95 -34.53 -3.08
CA ASP A 259 1.48 -34.47 -3.12
C ASP A 259 0.93 -33.03 -2.98
N VAL A 260 1.52 -32.09 -3.73
CA VAL A 260 1.01 -30.72 -3.79
C VAL A 260 -0.31 -30.71 -4.54
N THR A 261 -1.37 -30.24 -3.87
CA THR A 261 -2.75 -30.23 -4.40
C THR A 261 -3.39 -28.85 -4.24
N VAL A 262 -4.47 -28.60 -4.96
CA VAL A 262 -5.30 -27.39 -4.82
C VAL A 262 -5.80 -27.27 -3.37
N ASP A 263 -6.37 -28.33 -2.83
CA ASP A 263 -6.90 -28.36 -1.46
C ASP A 263 -5.82 -28.09 -0.42
N GLY A 264 -4.61 -28.68 -0.61
CA GLY A 264 -3.48 -28.47 0.28
C GLY A 264 -2.99 -27.02 0.28
N ILE A 265 -2.89 -26.39 -0.89
CA ILE A 265 -2.55 -24.98 -1.01
C ILE A 265 -3.64 -24.11 -0.36
N ASN A 266 -4.91 -24.34 -0.69
CA ASN A 266 -6.01 -23.57 -0.14
C ASN A 266 -6.11 -23.68 1.38
N ALA A 267 -5.88 -24.87 1.92
CA ALA A 267 -5.81 -25.10 3.37
C ALA A 267 -4.65 -24.34 4.02
N ALA A 268 -3.46 -24.33 3.41
CA ALA A 268 -2.32 -23.57 3.89
C ALA A 268 -2.57 -22.05 3.87
N MET A 269 -3.19 -21.54 2.81
CA MET A 269 -3.59 -20.12 2.71
C MET A 269 -4.63 -19.74 3.76
N LYS A 270 -5.63 -20.60 3.96
CA LYS A 270 -6.68 -20.41 4.98
C LYS A 270 -6.10 -20.40 6.39
N ALA A 271 -5.14 -21.28 6.67
CA ALA A 271 -4.44 -21.32 7.95
C ALA A 271 -3.54 -20.11 8.20
N ALA A 272 -3.02 -19.48 7.13
CA ALA A 272 -2.20 -18.27 7.22
C ALA A 272 -3.05 -16.98 7.32
N ALA A 273 -4.38 -17.06 7.19
CA ALA A 273 -5.27 -15.90 7.21
C ALA A 273 -5.20 -15.14 8.54
N ASN A 274 -5.23 -13.83 8.46
CA ASN A 274 -5.19 -12.91 9.59
C ASN A 274 -5.77 -11.54 9.18
N GLU A 275 -5.65 -10.51 10.03
CA GLU A 275 -6.16 -9.16 9.73
C GLU A 275 -5.54 -8.49 8.49
N SER A 276 -4.38 -8.96 8.02
CA SER A 276 -3.65 -8.44 6.85
C SER A 276 -3.79 -9.33 5.62
N PHE A 277 -4.04 -10.61 5.82
CA PHE A 277 -4.17 -11.62 4.77
C PHE A 277 -5.51 -12.33 4.90
N GLY A 278 -6.45 -11.98 4.03
CA GLY A 278 -7.78 -12.58 3.97
C GLY A 278 -7.83 -13.81 3.07
N TYR A 279 -8.92 -14.55 3.15
CA TYR A 279 -9.22 -15.74 2.37
C TYR A 279 -10.68 -15.71 1.90
N THR A 280 -10.93 -16.03 0.64
CA THR A 280 -12.30 -16.16 0.10
C THR A 280 -12.45 -17.39 -0.77
N GLU A 281 -13.66 -17.96 -0.78
CA GLU A 281 -14.14 -19.00 -1.69
C GLU A 281 -15.26 -18.46 -2.62
N ASP A 282 -15.59 -17.16 -2.48
CA ASP A 282 -16.58 -16.49 -3.33
C ASP A 282 -15.97 -16.10 -4.69
N GLU A 283 -16.76 -16.20 -5.74
CA GLU A 283 -16.41 -15.79 -7.10
C GLU A 283 -16.52 -14.27 -7.25
N ILE A 284 -15.53 -13.53 -6.68
CA ILE A 284 -15.50 -12.08 -6.64
C ILE A 284 -14.82 -11.45 -7.85
N VAL A 285 -15.10 -10.17 -8.07
CA VAL A 285 -14.44 -9.32 -9.07
C VAL A 285 -13.88 -8.04 -8.44
N SER A 286 -13.16 -7.25 -9.22
CA SER A 286 -12.43 -6.07 -8.71
C SER A 286 -13.29 -5.02 -8.01
N SER A 287 -14.58 -4.90 -8.32
CA SER A 287 -15.48 -3.96 -7.64
C SER A 287 -15.84 -4.38 -6.21
N ASP A 288 -15.80 -5.69 -5.92
CA ASP A 288 -16.19 -6.23 -4.61
C ASP A 288 -15.16 -5.96 -3.52
N ILE A 289 -13.91 -5.70 -3.93
CA ILE A 289 -12.81 -5.43 -3.00
C ILE A 289 -12.56 -3.95 -2.74
N ILE A 290 -13.36 -3.04 -3.31
CA ILE A 290 -13.20 -1.60 -3.10
C ILE A 290 -13.46 -1.27 -1.63
N GLY A 291 -12.51 -0.56 -1.01
CA GLY A 291 -12.56 -0.23 0.41
C GLY A 291 -12.09 -1.34 1.35
N MET A 292 -11.66 -2.49 0.82
CA MET A 292 -11.16 -3.61 1.60
C MET A 292 -9.93 -3.21 2.44
N ARG A 293 -9.83 -3.79 3.64
CA ARG A 293 -8.72 -3.51 4.60
C ARG A 293 -7.70 -4.65 4.73
N PHE A 294 -7.90 -5.80 4.10
CA PHE A 294 -6.83 -6.80 3.95
C PHE A 294 -5.76 -6.26 3.00
N GLY A 295 -4.49 -6.43 3.32
CA GLY A 295 -3.39 -6.12 2.41
C GLY A 295 -3.40 -7.01 1.16
N SER A 296 -3.90 -8.23 1.34
CA SER A 296 -4.04 -9.27 0.33
C SER A 296 -5.25 -10.14 0.68
N LEU A 297 -6.13 -10.40 -0.28
CA LEU A 297 -7.26 -11.33 -0.13
C LEU A 297 -7.05 -12.50 -1.09
N PHE A 298 -6.68 -13.64 -0.55
CA PHE A 298 -6.46 -14.85 -1.33
C PHE A 298 -7.77 -15.39 -1.91
N ASP A 299 -7.76 -15.72 -3.19
CA ASP A 299 -8.89 -16.26 -3.94
C ASP A 299 -8.68 -17.77 -4.15
N ALA A 300 -9.34 -18.58 -3.36
CA ALA A 300 -9.22 -20.03 -3.41
C ALA A 300 -9.79 -20.65 -4.70
N THR A 301 -10.69 -19.91 -5.38
CA THR A 301 -11.34 -20.37 -6.63
C THR A 301 -10.38 -20.35 -7.82
N GLN A 302 -9.25 -19.60 -7.71
CA GLN A 302 -8.29 -19.41 -8.78
C GLN A 302 -7.00 -20.24 -8.62
N THR A 303 -6.95 -21.12 -7.62
CA THR A 303 -5.80 -22.00 -7.40
C THR A 303 -5.73 -23.08 -8.47
N MET A 304 -4.54 -23.22 -9.09
CA MET A 304 -4.28 -24.26 -10.09
C MET A 304 -3.00 -25.01 -9.74
N VAL A 305 -2.98 -26.31 -9.99
CA VAL A 305 -1.82 -27.17 -9.77
C VAL A 305 -1.62 -28.10 -10.95
N SER A 306 -0.40 -28.17 -11.45
CA SER A 306 0.02 -29.13 -12.49
C SER A 306 1.31 -29.84 -12.03
N LYS A 307 1.32 -31.17 -12.04
CA LYS A 307 2.50 -31.96 -11.73
C LYS A 307 3.49 -31.94 -12.88
N ILE A 308 4.77 -31.61 -12.60
CA ILE A 308 5.86 -31.64 -13.58
C ILE A 308 6.62 -32.98 -13.48
N ASP A 309 7.02 -33.34 -12.26
CA ASP A 309 7.69 -34.61 -11.95
C ASP A 309 7.29 -35.09 -10.53
N ASP A 310 8.03 -36.05 -9.95
CA ASP A 310 7.63 -36.69 -8.70
C ASP A 310 7.57 -35.76 -7.49
N ASP A 311 8.37 -34.69 -7.49
CA ASP A 311 8.42 -33.72 -6.37
C ASP A 311 8.34 -32.27 -6.83
N THR A 312 8.02 -32.01 -8.10
CA THR A 312 7.97 -30.66 -8.68
C THR A 312 6.60 -30.38 -9.27
N TYR A 313 6.07 -29.22 -8.92
CA TYR A 313 4.76 -28.76 -9.39
C TYR A 313 4.83 -27.34 -9.91
N GLN A 314 4.05 -27.06 -10.95
CA GLN A 314 3.70 -25.71 -11.35
C GLN A 314 2.37 -25.34 -10.72
N VAL A 315 2.34 -24.21 -10.01
CA VAL A 315 1.15 -23.74 -9.32
C VAL A 315 0.81 -22.32 -9.73
N GLN A 316 -0.49 -22.01 -9.75
CA GLN A 316 -0.99 -20.64 -9.81
C GLN A 316 -1.73 -20.34 -8.52
N VAL A 317 -1.46 -19.19 -7.93
CA VAL A 317 -2.19 -18.61 -6.80
C VAL A 317 -2.52 -17.16 -7.09
N VAL A 318 -3.67 -16.70 -6.63
CA VAL A 318 -4.21 -15.37 -6.93
C VAL A 318 -4.65 -14.67 -5.65
N SER A 319 -4.33 -13.40 -5.55
CA SER A 319 -4.84 -12.54 -4.48
C SER A 319 -5.33 -11.20 -5.03
N TRP A 320 -6.39 -10.70 -4.43
CA TRP A 320 -6.98 -9.39 -4.67
C TRP A 320 -6.44 -8.35 -3.69
N TYR A 321 -6.39 -7.10 -4.11
CA TYR A 321 -6.08 -5.96 -3.26
C TYR A 321 -6.70 -4.68 -3.81
N ASP A 322 -7.29 -3.88 -2.94
CA ASP A 322 -7.55 -2.49 -3.26
C ASP A 322 -6.20 -1.77 -3.21
N ASN A 323 -5.66 -1.41 -4.38
CA ASN A 323 -4.33 -0.82 -4.48
C ASN A 323 -4.17 0.50 -3.71
N GLU A 324 -5.28 1.12 -3.29
CA GLU A 324 -5.29 2.29 -2.42
C GLU A 324 -5.61 1.91 -0.96
N ASN A 325 -6.80 1.37 -0.67
CA ASN A 325 -7.26 1.18 0.71
C ASN A 325 -6.60 -0.01 1.41
N SER A 326 -6.37 -1.14 0.73
CA SER A 326 -5.63 -2.29 1.28
C SER A 326 -4.22 -1.89 1.68
N TYR A 327 -3.51 -1.20 0.78
CA TYR A 327 -2.16 -0.70 1.04
C TYR A 327 -2.12 0.28 2.21
N THR A 328 -3.06 1.22 2.21
CA THR A 328 -3.19 2.21 3.29
C THR A 328 -3.42 1.54 4.64
N SER A 329 -4.24 0.49 4.69
CA SER A 329 -4.51 -0.26 5.93
C SER A 329 -3.25 -0.91 6.49
N GLN A 330 -2.43 -1.53 5.63
CA GLN A 330 -1.15 -2.11 6.04
C GLN A 330 -0.19 -1.04 6.56
N MET A 331 -0.13 0.09 5.89
CA MET A 331 0.71 1.21 6.28
C MET A 331 0.27 1.81 7.62
N VAL A 332 -1.03 1.98 7.85
CA VAL A 332 -1.58 2.48 9.13
C VAL A 332 -1.22 1.53 10.27
N ARG A 333 -1.37 0.21 10.10
CA ARG A 333 -0.93 -0.79 11.08
C ARG A 333 0.59 -0.69 11.35
N THR A 334 1.39 -0.54 10.28
CA THR A 334 2.84 -0.37 10.38
C THR A 334 3.22 0.88 11.17
N ILE A 335 2.54 2.01 10.95
CA ILE A 335 2.78 3.26 11.69
C ILE A 335 2.63 3.05 13.21
N LYS A 336 1.55 2.41 13.65
CA LYS A 336 1.30 2.17 15.07
C LYS A 336 2.36 1.26 15.67
N TYR A 337 2.59 0.12 15.04
CA TYR A 337 3.61 -0.83 15.48
C TYR A 337 4.98 -0.16 15.60
N PHE A 338 5.39 0.56 14.55
CA PHE A 338 6.69 1.24 14.50
C PHE A 338 6.83 2.33 15.56
N ALA A 339 5.76 3.11 15.81
CA ALA A 339 5.77 4.15 16.84
C ALA A 339 5.92 3.58 18.26
N GLU A 340 5.37 2.39 18.52
CA GLU A 340 5.33 1.75 19.84
C GLU A 340 6.59 0.93 20.16
N LEU A 341 7.50 0.72 19.20
CA LEU A 341 8.79 0.07 19.44
C LEU A 341 9.66 0.92 20.39
N LYS A 342 10.08 0.29 21.51
CA LYS A 342 10.88 0.87 22.59
C LYS A 342 12.31 0.37 22.53
#